data_ac6fe26e4c949c9b590b30aa989a7620
#
_entry.id   ac6fe26e4c949c9b590b30aa989a7620
#
_cell.length_a   1.000
_cell.length_b   1.000
_cell.length_c   1.000
_cell.angle_alpha   90.00
_cell.angle_beta   90.00
_cell.angle_gamma   90.00
#
_symmetry.space_group_name_H-M   'P 1'
#
loop_
_entity.id
_entity.type
_entity.pdbx_description
1 polymer ?
#
loop_
_entity_poly.entity_id
_entity_poly.type
_entity_poly.pdbx_seq_one_letter_code
_entity_poly.pdbx_strand_id
1 'polypeptide(L)'
;MLFALRPLRLLERRMELVFKRPECLIDVPFHFCAGCHHGVAHRLVAEAIDYFKIREKTIGVASVGCSVFMYEYFNVDVLEAPHGRASAVASGVKRAKKDKIVFTYQGDGDLAAIGIAEGIHTANRGENITIIFANNGIYGMTGGQMAPTTLLGQKTSTSPYGRDFTYDGYPIRMAEMLATLEGSAFVARVAVNNPANLQKAKRAVRKAFQMQIEEMGFSFVEVLLACPTNWGMSALEANRRVGEEMIPYFPLGIFKERKMADYL
;
A
#
# COMPACT_ATOMS: atom_id res chain seq x y z
N MET A 1 40.46 56.89 -20.86
CA MET A 1 39.17 56.22 -21.02
C MET A 1 39.29 54.82 -20.41
N LEU A 2 38.93 54.67 -19.12
CA LEU A 2 39.01 53.39 -18.41
C LEU A 2 37.64 52.67 -18.61
N PHE A 3 37.66 51.56 -19.31
CA PHE A 3 36.49 50.65 -19.37
C PHE A 3 36.41 49.84 -18.06
N ALA A 4 35.45 50.15 -17.22
CA ALA A 4 35.13 49.34 -16.03
C ALA A 4 34.45 48.03 -16.50
N LEU A 5 35.16 46.93 -16.37
CA LEU A 5 34.58 45.58 -16.52
C LEU A 5 33.58 45.34 -15.42
N ARG A 6 32.30 45.23 -15.77
CA ARG A 6 31.25 44.77 -14.83
C ARG A 6 31.55 43.31 -14.48
N PRO A 7 31.58 42.95 -13.19
CA PRO A 7 31.70 41.53 -12.81
C PRO A 7 30.50 40.77 -13.32
N LEU A 8 30.73 39.69 -14.09
CA LEU A 8 29.74 38.67 -14.42
C LEU A 8 29.21 38.09 -13.11
N ARG A 9 27.96 38.41 -12.76
CA ARG A 9 27.26 37.70 -11.72
C ARG A 9 27.08 36.26 -12.20
N LEU A 10 27.92 35.36 -11.70
CA LEU A 10 27.66 33.93 -11.75
C LEU A 10 26.30 33.71 -11.08
N LEU A 11 25.26 33.41 -11.87
CA LEU A 11 24.01 32.89 -11.38
C LEU A 11 24.36 31.56 -10.68
N GLU A 12 24.50 31.60 -9.38
CA GLU A 12 24.48 30.39 -8.56
C GLU A 12 23.14 29.72 -8.81
N ARG A 13 23.09 28.78 -9.77
CA ARG A 13 21.97 27.86 -9.90
C ARG A 13 21.95 27.05 -8.61
N ARG A 14 21.11 27.45 -7.67
CA ARG A 14 20.75 26.57 -6.54
C ARG A 14 20.24 25.28 -7.16
N MET A 15 21.02 24.20 -6.99
CA MET A 15 20.54 22.86 -7.33
C MET A 15 19.36 22.56 -6.42
N GLU A 16 18.17 22.45 -7.01
CA GLU A 16 16.98 22.03 -6.30
C GLU A 16 17.03 20.50 -6.12
N LEU A 17 16.91 20.05 -4.90
CA LEU A 17 16.89 18.63 -4.58
C LEU A 17 15.55 18.05 -5.05
N VAL A 18 15.54 17.47 -6.26
CA VAL A 18 14.33 16.88 -6.87
C VAL A 18 13.95 15.55 -6.20
N PHE A 19 14.91 14.87 -5.60
CA PHE A 19 14.72 13.53 -5.04
C PHE A 19 15.65 13.30 -3.85
N LYS A 20 15.06 12.81 -2.75
CA LYS A 20 15.77 12.31 -1.57
C LYS A 20 15.20 10.96 -1.17
N ARG A 21 16.04 10.04 -0.69
CA ARG A 21 15.54 8.82 -0.03
C ARG A 21 14.74 9.24 1.21
N PRO A 22 13.56 8.65 1.46
CA PRO A 22 12.82 8.91 2.70
C PRO A 22 13.67 8.56 3.94
N GLU A 23 13.61 9.41 4.96
CA GLU A 23 14.31 9.18 6.24
C GLU A 23 13.67 8.06 7.04
N CYS A 24 12.38 7.79 6.76
CA CYS A 24 11.63 6.68 7.33
C CYS A 24 12.05 5.32 6.74
N LEU A 25 12.89 5.26 5.69
CA LEU A 25 13.46 4.01 5.17
C LEU A 25 14.91 3.83 5.62
N ILE A 26 15.18 2.73 6.33
CA ILE A 26 16.53 2.27 6.68
C ILE A 26 17.34 2.02 5.41
N ASP A 27 18.63 2.33 5.43
CA ASP A 27 19.52 2.17 4.27
C ASP A 27 20.03 0.74 4.15
N VAL A 28 19.12 -0.16 3.81
CA VAL A 28 19.41 -1.57 3.52
C VAL A 28 18.79 -1.97 2.17
N PRO A 29 19.37 -2.96 1.46
CA PRO A 29 18.78 -3.49 0.24
C PRO A 29 17.45 -4.19 0.54
N PHE A 30 16.44 -3.98 -0.31
CA PHE A 30 15.22 -4.77 -0.26
C PHE A 30 15.47 -6.22 -0.70
N HIS A 31 14.86 -7.20 -0.01
CA HIS A 31 14.90 -8.61 -0.41
C HIS A 31 13.90 -8.95 -1.54
N PHE A 32 13.04 -8.01 -1.93
CA PHE A 32 12.01 -8.25 -2.95
C PHE A 32 12.61 -8.64 -4.30
N CYS A 33 11.91 -9.51 -5.02
CA CYS A 33 12.29 -9.96 -6.35
C CYS A 33 12.48 -8.79 -7.32
N ALA A 34 13.34 -8.96 -8.32
CA ALA A 34 13.56 -7.96 -9.37
C ALA A 34 12.24 -7.63 -10.11
N GLY A 35 11.90 -6.35 -10.19
CA GLY A 35 10.65 -5.88 -10.79
C GLY A 35 9.39 -6.02 -9.92
N CYS A 36 9.52 -6.56 -8.71
CA CYS A 36 8.43 -6.57 -7.73
C CYS A 36 8.11 -5.15 -7.25
N HIS A 37 6.83 -4.79 -7.17
CA HIS A 37 6.43 -3.45 -6.80
C HIS A 37 6.37 -3.18 -5.29
N HIS A 38 6.62 -4.17 -4.42
CA HIS A 38 6.64 -3.95 -2.97
C HIS A 38 7.58 -2.82 -2.54
N GLY A 39 8.80 -2.76 -3.10
CA GLY A 39 9.75 -1.70 -2.78
C GLY A 39 9.24 -0.30 -3.12
N VAL A 40 8.51 -0.16 -4.21
CA VAL A 40 7.85 1.12 -4.59
C VAL A 40 6.75 1.48 -3.59
N ALA A 41 5.91 0.50 -3.21
CA ALA A 41 4.84 0.72 -2.23
C ALA A 41 5.40 1.10 -0.85
N HIS A 42 6.45 0.42 -0.36
CA HIS A 42 7.15 0.78 0.89
C HIS A 42 7.64 2.22 0.86
N ARG A 43 8.26 2.60 -0.26
CA ARG A 43 8.71 3.97 -0.44
C ARG A 43 7.58 5.00 -0.34
N LEU A 44 6.42 4.75 -0.95
CA LEU A 44 5.28 5.67 -0.88
C LEU A 44 4.77 5.86 0.54
N VAL A 45 4.75 4.78 1.34
CA VAL A 45 4.38 4.82 2.76
C VAL A 45 5.41 5.65 3.54
N ALA A 46 6.71 5.38 3.37
CA ALA A 46 7.77 6.13 4.02
C ALA A 46 7.75 7.63 3.66
N GLU A 47 7.52 7.96 2.38
CA GLU A 47 7.36 9.35 1.94
C GLU A 47 6.15 10.05 2.57
N ALA A 48 5.07 9.33 2.87
CA ALA A 48 3.92 9.90 3.57
C ALA A 48 4.22 10.17 5.04
N ILE A 49 4.90 9.23 5.72
CA ILE A 49 5.34 9.38 7.12
C ILE A 49 6.28 10.58 7.27
N ASP A 50 7.26 10.73 6.37
CA ASP A 50 8.20 11.86 6.37
C ASP A 50 7.50 13.18 6.04
N TYR A 51 6.57 13.18 5.08
CA TYR A 51 5.82 14.36 4.67
C TYR A 51 5.05 14.99 5.85
N PHE A 52 4.41 14.17 6.68
CA PHE A 52 3.69 14.61 7.86
C PHE A 52 4.58 14.75 9.11
N LYS A 53 5.86 14.38 9.03
CA LYS A 53 6.81 14.39 10.16
C LYS A 53 6.31 13.59 11.37
N ILE A 54 5.73 12.43 11.11
CA ILE A 54 5.08 11.60 12.14
C ILE A 54 5.89 10.36 12.51
N ARG A 55 7.13 10.21 12.08
CA ARG A 55 7.96 9.02 12.29
C ARG A 55 7.96 8.54 13.74
N GLU A 56 8.25 9.42 14.69
CA GLU A 56 8.35 9.12 16.13
C GLU A 56 6.99 8.75 16.78
N LYS A 57 5.90 9.01 16.07
CA LYS A 57 4.54 8.67 16.52
C LYS A 57 3.95 7.49 15.77
N THR A 58 4.66 6.94 14.79
CA THR A 58 4.14 5.89 13.92
C THR A 58 4.52 4.51 14.44
N ILE A 59 3.54 3.62 14.44
CA ILE A 59 3.72 2.20 14.72
C ILE A 59 3.22 1.42 13.50
N GLY A 60 4.09 0.59 12.92
CA GLY A 60 3.74 -0.35 11.87
C GLY A 60 3.31 -1.70 12.45
N VAL A 61 2.36 -2.36 11.82
CA VAL A 61 2.03 -3.76 12.12
C VAL A 61 2.32 -4.59 10.87
N ALA A 62 3.37 -5.38 10.95
CA ALA A 62 3.78 -6.31 9.91
C ALA A 62 2.86 -7.52 9.88
N SER A 63 2.59 -8.02 8.69
CA SER A 63 1.75 -9.18 8.43
C SER A 63 2.52 -10.27 7.71
N VAL A 64 2.10 -11.50 7.79
CA VAL A 64 2.78 -12.64 7.16
C VAL A 64 2.63 -12.62 5.64
N GLY A 65 3.71 -12.94 4.94
CA GLY A 65 3.87 -12.91 3.47
C GLY A 65 5.05 -12.02 3.09
N CYS A 66 5.20 -11.63 1.83
CA CYS A 66 6.29 -10.74 1.39
C CYS A 66 6.29 -9.39 2.12
N SER A 67 5.19 -9.02 2.74
CA SER A 67 5.04 -7.80 3.53
C SER A 67 5.68 -7.86 4.91
N VAL A 68 5.98 -9.07 5.45
CA VAL A 68 6.44 -9.25 6.83
C VAL A 68 7.74 -8.50 7.11
N PHE A 69 8.67 -8.51 6.16
CA PHE A 69 9.98 -7.86 6.33
C PHE A 69 9.94 -6.32 6.35
N MET A 70 8.75 -5.72 6.38
CA MET A 70 8.64 -4.27 6.56
C MET A 70 9.38 -3.79 7.82
N TYR A 71 9.51 -4.63 8.85
CA TYR A 71 10.24 -4.31 10.09
C TYR A 71 11.75 -4.09 9.86
N GLU A 72 12.32 -4.64 8.79
CA GLU A 72 13.73 -4.41 8.41
C GLU A 72 13.91 -3.12 7.61
N TYR A 73 12.83 -2.52 7.11
CA TYR A 73 12.92 -1.40 6.17
C TYR A 73 12.41 -0.08 6.70
N PHE A 74 11.41 -0.09 7.58
CA PHE A 74 10.87 1.14 8.14
C PHE A 74 11.58 1.52 9.44
N ASN A 75 12.03 2.78 9.51
CA ASN A 75 12.59 3.37 10.72
C ASN A 75 11.47 3.92 11.62
N VAL A 76 10.61 3.03 12.08
CA VAL A 76 9.52 3.23 13.05
C VAL A 76 9.42 2.02 13.96
N ASP A 77 8.68 2.12 15.06
CA ASP A 77 8.34 0.93 15.85
C ASP A 77 7.48 -0.03 15.03
N VAL A 78 7.80 -1.31 15.03
CA VAL A 78 7.04 -2.33 14.31
C VAL A 78 6.70 -3.50 15.21
N LEU A 79 5.47 -3.98 15.12
CA LEU A 79 5.00 -5.23 15.72
C LEU A 79 4.71 -6.23 14.60
N GLU A 80 5.08 -7.49 14.80
CA GLU A 80 4.68 -8.57 13.91
C GLU A 80 3.39 -9.22 14.43
N ALA A 81 2.45 -9.46 13.51
CA ALA A 81 1.19 -10.14 13.81
C ALA A 81 1.15 -11.52 13.15
N PRO A 82 0.50 -12.52 13.73
CA PRO A 82 0.18 -13.76 13.04
C PRO A 82 -0.60 -13.52 11.75
N HIS A 83 -0.50 -14.46 10.82
CA HIS A 83 -1.16 -14.38 9.52
C HIS A 83 -2.66 -14.08 9.65
N GLY A 84 -3.12 -13.03 8.95
CA GLY A 84 -4.50 -12.55 8.98
C GLY A 84 -4.88 -11.72 10.20
N ARG A 85 -3.97 -11.48 11.15
CA ARG A 85 -4.31 -10.81 12.42
C ARG A 85 -3.81 -9.37 12.56
N ALA A 86 -3.13 -8.85 11.53
CA ALA A 86 -2.54 -7.51 11.61
C ALA A 86 -3.58 -6.41 11.86
N SER A 87 -4.77 -6.49 11.26
CA SER A 87 -5.86 -5.53 11.50
C SER A 87 -6.35 -5.54 12.96
N ALA A 88 -6.46 -6.73 13.58
CA ALA A 88 -6.85 -6.87 14.98
C ALA A 88 -5.76 -6.34 15.92
N VAL A 89 -4.48 -6.69 15.66
CA VAL A 89 -3.34 -6.20 16.43
C VAL A 89 -3.26 -4.68 16.34
N ALA A 90 -3.36 -4.12 15.13
CA ALA A 90 -3.35 -2.67 14.92
C ALA A 90 -4.49 -1.95 15.67
N SER A 91 -5.70 -2.52 15.68
CA SER A 91 -6.83 -2.00 16.46
C SER A 91 -6.51 -1.99 17.96
N GLY A 92 -5.93 -3.07 18.48
CA GLY A 92 -5.50 -3.16 19.88
C GLY A 92 -4.44 -2.12 20.23
N VAL A 93 -3.41 -1.99 19.39
CA VAL A 93 -2.35 -0.98 19.53
C VAL A 93 -2.92 0.43 19.53
N LYS A 94 -3.79 0.76 18.56
CA LYS A 94 -4.41 2.10 18.46
C LYS A 94 -5.26 2.43 19.69
N ARG A 95 -6.00 1.46 20.23
CA ARG A 95 -6.81 1.64 21.43
C ARG A 95 -5.96 1.84 22.69
N ALA A 96 -4.83 1.14 22.79
CA ALA A 96 -3.90 1.27 23.91
C ALA A 96 -3.03 2.54 23.81
N LYS A 97 -2.76 3.03 22.60
CA LYS A 97 -1.89 4.17 22.28
C LYS A 97 -2.63 5.13 21.32
N LYS A 98 -3.60 5.85 21.87
CA LYS A 98 -4.51 6.73 21.10
C LYS A 98 -3.79 7.84 20.33
N ASP A 99 -2.68 8.34 20.85
CA ASP A 99 -1.83 9.38 20.29
C ASP A 99 -0.95 8.90 19.13
N LYS A 100 -0.82 7.58 18.94
CA LYS A 100 0.01 7.02 17.88
C LYS A 100 -0.71 6.91 16.54
N ILE A 101 0.05 7.03 15.47
CA ILE A 101 -0.36 6.73 14.10
C ILE A 101 -0.05 5.25 13.86
N VAL A 102 -1.08 4.46 13.59
CA VAL A 102 -0.93 3.01 13.42
C VAL A 102 -1.30 2.61 12.00
N PHE A 103 -0.42 1.88 11.34
CA PHE A 103 -0.72 1.35 10.01
C PHE A 103 -0.37 -0.13 9.90
N THR A 104 -1.04 -0.84 9.00
CA THR A 104 -0.67 -2.19 8.59
C THR A 104 -0.22 -2.20 7.14
N TYR A 105 0.66 -3.14 6.79
CA TYR A 105 1.02 -3.43 5.41
C TYR A 105 0.77 -4.92 5.16
N GLN A 106 -0.30 -5.23 4.42
CA GLN A 106 -0.86 -6.58 4.30
C GLN A 106 -0.98 -7.02 2.84
N GLY A 107 -0.60 -8.26 2.54
CA GLY A 107 -0.84 -8.89 1.25
C GLY A 107 -2.28 -9.35 1.07
N ASP A 108 -2.64 -9.67 -0.17
CA ASP A 108 -3.98 -10.16 -0.54
C ASP A 108 -4.28 -11.53 0.06
N GLY A 109 -3.32 -12.43 0.10
CA GLY A 109 -3.46 -13.70 0.80
C GLY A 109 -3.57 -13.58 2.31
N ASP A 110 -3.12 -12.47 2.88
CA ASP A 110 -3.26 -12.19 4.30
C ASP A 110 -4.63 -11.55 4.61
N LEU A 111 -4.87 -10.34 4.11
CA LEU A 111 -6.08 -9.59 4.45
C LEU A 111 -7.34 -10.13 3.79
N ALA A 112 -7.30 -10.46 2.50
CA ALA A 112 -8.48 -10.89 1.77
C ALA A 112 -8.81 -12.39 1.92
N ALA A 113 -7.91 -13.17 2.54
CA ALA A 113 -8.16 -14.57 2.88
C ALA A 113 -8.41 -14.75 4.38
N ILE A 114 -7.39 -15.16 5.11
CA ILE A 114 -7.52 -15.51 6.53
C ILE A 114 -7.86 -14.30 7.44
N GLY A 115 -7.52 -13.08 7.02
CA GLY A 115 -7.74 -11.83 7.77
C GLY A 115 -8.98 -11.05 7.36
N ILE A 116 -9.86 -11.60 6.51
CA ILE A 116 -10.99 -10.84 5.96
C ILE A 116 -11.98 -10.37 7.04
N ALA A 117 -12.27 -11.22 8.02
CA ALA A 117 -13.17 -10.88 9.12
C ALA A 117 -12.59 -9.74 9.98
N GLU A 118 -11.31 -9.81 10.30
CA GLU A 118 -10.61 -8.76 11.06
C GLU A 118 -10.60 -7.43 10.31
N GLY A 119 -10.36 -7.46 8.99
CA GLY A 119 -10.39 -6.29 8.13
C GLY A 119 -11.78 -5.65 8.10
N ILE A 120 -12.83 -6.44 7.87
CA ILE A 120 -14.22 -5.98 7.84
C ILE A 120 -14.63 -5.38 9.19
N HIS A 121 -14.38 -6.08 10.30
CA HIS A 121 -14.74 -5.58 11.61
C HIS A 121 -13.96 -4.34 12.03
N THR A 122 -12.70 -4.22 11.63
CA THR A 122 -11.87 -3.03 11.84
C THR A 122 -12.46 -1.83 11.10
N ALA A 123 -12.82 -2.01 9.84
CA ALA A 123 -13.43 -0.97 9.02
C ALA A 123 -14.83 -0.61 9.53
N ASN A 124 -15.65 -1.61 9.90
CA ASN A 124 -17.01 -1.37 10.40
C ASN A 124 -17.01 -0.57 11.71
N ARG A 125 -16.06 -0.83 12.61
CA ARG A 125 -15.90 -0.06 13.86
C ARG A 125 -15.29 1.33 13.63
N GLY A 126 -14.83 1.66 12.43
CA GLY A 126 -14.17 2.92 12.16
C GLY A 126 -12.87 3.11 12.94
N GLU A 127 -12.14 2.02 13.18
CA GLU A 127 -10.86 2.11 13.92
C GLU A 127 -9.91 3.08 13.22
N ASN A 128 -9.41 4.06 13.95
CA ASN A 128 -8.56 5.10 13.38
C ASN A 128 -7.15 4.59 13.05
N ILE A 129 -7.07 3.71 12.04
CA ILE A 129 -5.84 3.12 11.50
C ILE A 129 -5.83 3.19 9.97
N THR A 130 -4.65 3.02 9.39
CA THR A 130 -4.46 2.96 7.93
C THR A 130 -4.04 1.56 7.52
N ILE A 131 -4.76 0.93 6.61
CA ILE A 131 -4.37 -0.33 5.97
C ILE A 131 -3.81 -0.04 4.57
N ILE A 132 -2.57 -0.44 4.33
CA ILE A 132 -1.97 -0.52 3.00
C ILE A 132 -2.07 -1.96 2.52
N PHE A 133 -2.89 -2.18 1.53
CA PHE A 133 -3.21 -3.51 1.01
C PHE A 133 -2.49 -3.77 -0.30
N ALA A 134 -1.54 -4.69 -0.27
CA ALA A 134 -0.71 -5.10 -1.41
C ALA A 134 -1.43 -6.20 -2.20
N ASN A 135 -2.11 -5.83 -3.28
CA ASN A 135 -2.81 -6.78 -4.15
C ASN A 135 -1.96 -7.12 -5.37
N ASN A 136 -1.40 -8.32 -5.40
CA ASN A 136 -0.67 -8.89 -6.54
C ASN A 136 -1.35 -10.15 -7.13
N GLY A 137 -2.54 -10.50 -6.65
CA GLY A 137 -3.32 -11.63 -7.18
C GLY A 137 -2.69 -13.00 -6.96
N ILE A 138 -1.80 -13.17 -5.96
CA ILE A 138 -1.11 -14.44 -5.71
C ILE A 138 -0.43 -14.47 -4.35
N TYR A 139 -0.33 -15.65 -3.70
CA TYR A 139 0.54 -15.83 -2.54
C TYR A 139 2.01 -15.84 -2.98
N GLY A 140 2.70 -14.69 -2.81
CA GLY A 140 4.05 -14.52 -3.33
C GLY A 140 5.10 -15.31 -2.56
N MET A 141 5.10 -15.25 -1.22
CA MET A 141 6.16 -15.83 -0.39
C MET A 141 6.18 -17.36 -0.42
N THR A 142 5.03 -18.00 -0.50
CA THR A 142 4.89 -19.46 -0.34
C THR A 142 4.97 -20.24 -1.65
N GLY A 143 5.19 -19.60 -2.78
CA GLY A 143 5.40 -20.25 -4.06
C GLY A 143 4.25 -20.18 -5.05
N GLY A 144 3.44 -19.12 -4.98
CA GLY A 144 2.51 -18.77 -6.05
C GLY A 144 1.17 -19.49 -6.01
N GLN A 145 0.60 -19.73 -4.85
CA GLN A 145 -0.77 -20.27 -4.72
C GLN A 145 -1.81 -19.21 -5.09
N MET A 146 -3.00 -19.67 -5.42
CA MET A 146 -4.14 -18.84 -5.73
C MET A 146 -4.56 -18.03 -4.47
N ALA A 147 -4.62 -16.72 -4.61
CA ALA A 147 -5.14 -15.80 -3.60
C ALA A 147 -6.62 -15.46 -3.88
N PRO A 148 -7.37 -14.91 -2.91
CA PRO A 148 -8.74 -14.49 -3.14
C PRO A 148 -8.91 -13.46 -4.26
N THR A 149 -7.85 -12.70 -4.56
CA THR A 149 -7.80 -11.65 -5.59
C THR A 149 -7.24 -12.14 -6.93
N THR A 150 -6.82 -13.40 -7.07
CA THR A 150 -6.33 -13.98 -8.32
C THR A 150 -7.38 -13.82 -9.42
N LEU A 151 -6.99 -13.31 -10.59
CA LEU A 151 -7.89 -13.07 -11.71
C LEU A 151 -8.42 -14.39 -12.31
N LEU A 152 -9.61 -14.33 -12.94
CA LEU A 152 -10.13 -15.48 -13.69
C LEU A 152 -9.17 -15.86 -14.81
N GLY A 153 -8.99 -17.17 -15.01
CA GLY A 153 -8.05 -17.73 -15.97
C GLY A 153 -6.57 -17.62 -15.56
N GLN A 154 -6.23 -16.90 -14.48
CA GLN A 154 -4.85 -16.81 -14.01
C GLN A 154 -4.38 -18.16 -13.47
N LYS A 155 -3.28 -18.67 -14.03
CA LYS A 155 -2.62 -19.89 -13.56
C LYS A 155 -1.80 -19.60 -12.31
N THR A 156 -1.88 -20.50 -11.35
CA THR A 156 -1.11 -20.48 -10.09
C THR A 156 -0.68 -21.91 -9.75
N SER A 157 0.15 -22.08 -8.72
CA SER A 157 0.56 -23.44 -8.28
C SER A 157 -0.62 -24.30 -7.79
N THR A 158 -1.71 -23.70 -7.33
CA THR A 158 -2.93 -24.40 -6.88
C THR A 158 -4.09 -24.30 -7.89
N SER A 159 -3.96 -23.53 -8.95
CA SER A 159 -4.90 -23.47 -10.09
C SER A 159 -4.14 -23.59 -11.42
N PRO A 160 -3.57 -24.75 -11.74
CA PRO A 160 -2.65 -24.93 -12.88
C PRO A 160 -3.34 -24.75 -14.25
N TYR A 161 -4.65 -24.92 -14.30
CA TYR A 161 -5.46 -24.72 -15.52
C TYR A 161 -6.04 -23.29 -15.62
N GLY A 162 -5.80 -22.46 -14.59
CA GLY A 162 -6.35 -21.14 -14.42
C GLY A 162 -7.52 -21.12 -13.43
N ARG A 163 -7.72 -19.99 -12.73
CA ARG A 163 -8.88 -19.82 -11.82
C ARG A 163 -10.19 -19.95 -12.57
N ASP A 164 -11.06 -20.85 -12.14
CA ASP A 164 -12.39 -21.06 -12.71
C ASP A 164 -13.45 -20.64 -11.68
N PHE A 165 -14.33 -19.71 -12.06
CA PHE A 165 -15.38 -19.20 -11.16
C PHE A 165 -16.35 -20.27 -10.69
N THR A 166 -16.51 -21.39 -11.42
CA THR A 166 -17.44 -22.48 -11.06
C THR A 166 -16.95 -23.29 -9.86
N TYR A 167 -15.62 -23.33 -9.63
CA TYR A 167 -14.98 -24.05 -8.52
C TYR A 167 -14.33 -23.12 -7.52
N ASP A 168 -13.64 -22.07 -8.01
CA ASP A 168 -12.78 -21.20 -7.19
C ASP A 168 -13.49 -19.90 -6.81
N GLY A 169 -14.67 -19.62 -7.37
CA GLY A 169 -15.38 -18.37 -7.19
C GLY A 169 -14.70 -17.17 -7.86
N TYR A 170 -15.28 -16.00 -7.69
CA TYR A 170 -14.80 -14.75 -8.29
C TYR A 170 -13.71 -14.07 -7.44
N PRO A 171 -12.79 -13.30 -8.07
CA PRO A 171 -11.85 -12.49 -7.33
C PRO A 171 -12.53 -11.45 -6.44
N ILE A 172 -12.10 -11.36 -5.17
CA ILE A 172 -12.69 -10.44 -4.19
C ILE A 172 -12.25 -8.99 -4.49
N ARG A 173 -13.20 -8.06 -4.48
CA ARG A 173 -13.00 -6.63 -4.65
C ARG A 173 -13.02 -5.93 -3.29
N MET A 174 -11.86 -5.91 -2.61
CA MET A 174 -11.75 -5.42 -1.24
C MET A 174 -12.12 -3.94 -1.10
N ALA A 175 -11.68 -3.09 -2.03
CA ALA A 175 -11.97 -1.65 -1.94
C ALA A 175 -13.47 -1.36 -2.02
N GLU A 176 -14.19 -1.99 -2.96
CA GLU A 176 -15.65 -1.82 -3.10
C GLU A 176 -16.37 -2.30 -1.84
N MET A 177 -16.00 -3.47 -1.32
CA MET A 177 -16.62 -4.04 -0.14
C MET A 177 -16.41 -3.16 1.10
N LEU A 178 -15.17 -2.72 1.35
CA LEU A 178 -14.87 -1.87 2.51
C LEU A 178 -15.47 -0.46 2.39
N ALA A 179 -15.68 0.04 1.18
CA ALA A 179 -16.33 1.33 0.95
C ALA A 179 -17.81 1.36 1.37
N THR A 180 -18.48 0.21 1.41
CA THR A 180 -19.89 0.12 1.85
C THR A 180 -20.05 0.28 3.37
N LEU A 181 -18.98 0.09 4.14
CA LEU A 181 -19.03 0.13 5.60
C LEU A 181 -19.02 1.57 6.10
N GLU A 182 -19.94 1.92 7.00
CA GLU A 182 -20.05 3.28 7.55
C GLU A 182 -18.79 3.76 8.25
N GLY A 183 -18.07 2.88 8.96
CA GLY A 183 -16.85 3.22 9.68
C GLY A 183 -15.65 3.56 8.78
N SER A 184 -15.70 3.23 7.48
CA SER A 184 -14.66 3.60 6.54
C SER A 184 -14.69 5.10 6.23
N ALA A 185 -13.58 5.79 6.48
CA ALA A 185 -13.42 7.21 6.19
C ALA A 185 -12.77 7.45 4.82
N PHE A 186 -11.81 6.62 4.44
CA PHE A 186 -11.16 6.72 3.13
C PHE A 186 -10.89 5.33 2.56
N VAL A 187 -11.30 5.11 1.32
CA VAL A 187 -11.05 3.88 0.59
C VAL A 187 -10.64 4.20 -0.84
N ALA A 188 -9.46 3.76 -1.24
CA ALA A 188 -8.95 3.98 -2.59
C ALA A 188 -8.25 2.74 -3.14
N ARG A 189 -8.27 2.59 -4.47
CA ARG A 189 -7.43 1.64 -5.21
C ARG A 189 -6.53 2.38 -6.17
N VAL A 190 -5.25 2.04 -6.14
CA VAL A 190 -4.20 2.68 -6.93
C VAL A 190 -3.28 1.63 -7.55
N ALA A 191 -2.42 2.06 -8.48
CA ALA A 191 -1.36 1.24 -9.06
C ALA A 191 -0.05 2.04 -9.12
N VAL A 192 1.07 1.35 -9.33
CA VAL A 192 2.40 1.97 -9.40
C VAL A 192 3.15 1.60 -10.69
N ASN A 193 2.42 1.11 -11.68
CA ASN A 193 2.95 0.56 -12.93
C ASN A 193 3.42 1.62 -13.95
N ASN A 194 3.16 2.90 -13.71
CA ASN A 194 3.66 4.01 -14.54
C ASN A 194 3.75 5.30 -13.72
N PRO A 195 4.46 6.34 -14.21
CA PRO A 195 4.65 7.59 -13.45
C PRO A 195 3.34 8.31 -13.08
N ALA A 196 2.34 8.30 -13.95
CA ALA A 196 1.05 8.95 -13.68
C ALA A 196 0.29 8.25 -12.54
N ASN A 197 0.24 6.92 -12.56
CA ASN A 197 -0.36 6.10 -11.50
C ASN A 197 0.44 6.20 -10.20
N LEU A 198 1.78 6.23 -10.27
CA LEU A 198 2.64 6.45 -9.10
C LEU A 198 2.29 7.76 -8.37
N GLN A 199 2.08 8.85 -9.12
CA GLN A 199 1.69 10.13 -8.52
C GLN A 199 0.29 10.07 -7.88
N LYS A 200 -0.65 9.33 -8.49
CA LYS A 200 -1.97 9.08 -7.88
C LYS A 200 -1.85 8.26 -6.61
N ALA A 201 -1.04 7.19 -6.63
CA ALA A 201 -0.77 6.35 -5.47
C ALA A 201 -0.15 7.16 -4.31
N LYS A 202 0.84 8.00 -4.60
CA LYS A 202 1.46 8.90 -3.62
C LYS A 202 0.42 9.81 -2.94
N ARG A 203 -0.50 10.39 -3.72
CA ARG A 203 -1.58 11.23 -3.16
C ARG A 203 -2.54 10.42 -2.30
N ALA A 204 -2.95 9.23 -2.75
CA ALA A 204 -3.88 8.39 -2.01
C ALA A 204 -3.30 7.90 -0.68
N VAL A 205 -2.03 7.45 -0.67
CA VAL A 205 -1.35 7.06 0.57
C VAL A 205 -1.23 8.23 1.54
N ARG A 206 -0.82 9.41 1.06
CA ARG A 206 -0.80 10.62 1.89
C ARG A 206 -2.19 10.95 2.45
N LYS A 207 -3.22 10.90 1.61
CA LYS A 207 -4.59 11.16 2.05
C LYS A 207 -5.04 10.20 3.14
N ALA A 208 -4.74 8.91 3.02
CA ALA A 208 -5.07 7.91 4.04
C ALA A 208 -4.43 8.24 5.40
N PHE A 209 -3.13 8.60 5.42
CA PHE A 209 -2.47 9.04 6.65
C PHE A 209 -3.04 10.36 7.18
N GLN A 210 -3.37 11.30 6.30
CA GLN A 210 -4.02 12.55 6.67
C GLN A 210 -5.35 12.29 7.39
N MET A 211 -6.21 11.42 6.83
CA MET A 211 -7.50 11.05 7.45
C MET A 211 -7.31 10.48 8.85
N GLN A 212 -6.27 9.66 9.04
CA GLN A 212 -5.95 9.13 10.37
C GLN A 212 -5.45 10.21 11.34
N ILE A 213 -4.61 11.15 10.88
CA ILE A 213 -4.12 12.28 11.69
C ILE A 213 -5.28 13.18 12.11
N GLU A 214 -6.25 13.38 11.23
CA GLU A 214 -7.46 14.15 11.45
C GLU A 214 -8.54 13.37 12.22
N GLU A 215 -8.23 12.16 12.68
CA GLU A 215 -9.12 11.27 13.45
C GLU A 215 -10.44 10.93 12.75
N MET A 216 -10.45 10.94 11.43
CA MET A 216 -11.64 10.69 10.60
C MET A 216 -12.10 9.22 10.58
N GLY A 217 -11.30 8.30 11.11
CA GLY A 217 -11.61 6.87 11.19
C GLY A 217 -10.76 5.99 10.26
N PHE A 218 -11.32 4.86 9.84
CA PHE A 218 -10.62 3.82 9.10
C PHE A 218 -10.24 4.26 7.68
N SER A 219 -8.98 4.06 7.32
CA SER A 219 -8.45 4.34 5.98
C SER A 219 -7.87 3.09 5.31
N PHE A 220 -8.16 2.91 4.03
CA PHE A 220 -7.72 1.75 3.24
C PHE A 220 -7.19 2.18 1.88
N VAL A 221 -5.98 1.74 1.53
CA VAL A 221 -5.41 1.94 0.21
C VAL A 221 -4.99 0.61 -0.38
N GLU A 222 -5.71 0.12 -1.36
CA GLU A 222 -5.33 -1.03 -2.17
C GLU A 222 -4.36 -0.59 -3.26
N VAL A 223 -3.19 -1.22 -3.29
CA VAL A 223 -2.15 -0.98 -4.30
C VAL A 223 -2.01 -2.21 -5.16
N LEU A 224 -2.35 -2.11 -6.45
CA LEU A 224 -2.13 -3.17 -7.42
C LEU A 224 -0.63 -3.27 -7.72
N LEU A 225 -0.06 -4.46 -7.46
CA LEU A 225 1.37 -4.71 -7.53
C LEU A 225 1.70 -5.82 -8.53
N ALA A 226 2.87 -5.74 -9.17
CA ALA A 226 3.43 -6.83 -9.96
C ALA A 226 4.13 -7.85 -9.06
N CYS A 227 3.97 -9.16 -9.39
CA CYS A 227 4.73 -10.27 -8.81
C CYS A 227 5.41 -11.08 -9.93
N PRO A 228 6.52 -10.58 -10.52
CA PRO A 228 7.14 -11.21 -11.70
C PRO A 228 7.50 -12.68 -11.48
N THR A 229 8.11 -13.01 -10.35
CA THR A 229 8.59 -14.36 -10.04
C THR A 229 7.46 -15.40 -10.07
N ASN A 230 6.37 -15.16 -9.34
CA ASN A 230 5.28 -16.15 -9.28
C ASN A 230 4.32 -16.06 -10.47
N TRP A 231 4.36 -14.99 -11.25
CA TRP A 231 3.65 -14.94 -12.53
C TRP A 231 4.45 -15.57 -13.67
N GLY A 232 5.74 -15.93 -13.44
CA GLY A 232 6.64 -16.46 -14.47
C GLY A 232 6.93 -15.48 -15.59
N MET A 233 7.03 -14.18 -15.28
CA MET A 233 7.15 -13.07 -16.22
C MET A 233 8.44 -12.28 -15.97
N SER A 234 8.95 -11.64 -17.02
CA SER A 234 9.95 -10.58 -16.84
C SER A 234 9.36 -9.38 -16.08
N ALA A 235 10.21 -8.54 -15.51
CA ALA A 235 9.78 -7.32 -14.81
C ALA A 235 8.90 -6.41 -15.69
N LEU A 236 9.25 -6.30 -16.98
CA LEU A 236 8.52 -5.45 -17.93
C LEU A 236 7.14 -6.02 -18.27
N GLU A 237 7.06 -7.33 -18.52
CA GLU A 237 5.79 -8.01 -18.79
C GLU A 237 4.85 -7.95 -17.57
N ALA A 238 5.38 -8.22 -16.37
CA ALA A 238 4.60 -8.15 -15.14
C ALA A 238 4.09 -6.73 -14.88
N ASN A 239 4.90 -5.71 -15.12
CA ASN A 239 4.47 -4.32 -15.01
C ASN A 239 3.36 -3.97 -16.03
N ARG A 240 3.47 -4.47 -17.27
CA ARG A 240 2.45 -4.28 -18.32
C ARG A 240 1.15 -4.97 -17.95
N ARG A 241 1.22 -6.20 -17.42
CA ARG A 241 0.07 -6.98 -16.97
C ARG A 241 -0.77 -6.26 -15.90
N VAL A 242 -0.14 -5.53 -14.99
CA VAL A 242 -0.90 -4.68 -14.03
C VAL A 242 -1.82 -3.72 -14.78
N GLY A 243 -1.33 -3.11 -15.88
CA GLY A 243 -2.12 -2.18 -16.68
C GLY A 243 -3.21 -2.84 -17.53
N GLU A 244 -2.88 -3.95 -18.17
CA GLU A 244 -3.69 -4.58 -19.21
C GLU A 244 -4.72 -5.59 -18.65
N GLU A 245 -4.42 -6.25 -17.51
CA GLU A 245 -5.29 -7.27 -16.94
C GLU A 245 -5.85 -6.87 -15.56
N MET A 246 -5.00 -6.38 -14.63
CA MET A 246 -5.47 -6.10 -13.27
C MET A 246 -6.34 -4.84 -13.20
N ILE A 247 -5.92 -3.73 -13.81
CA ILE A 247 -6.69 -2.47 -13.77
C ILE A 247 -8.08 -2.60 -14.41
N PRO A 248 -8.27 -3.31 -15.54
CA PRO A 248 -9.62 -3.54 -16.09
C PRO A 248 -10.54 -4.30 -15.14
N TYR A 249 -10.03 -5.26 -14.38
CA TYR A 249 -10.83 -6.00 -13.39
C TYR A 249 -10.98 -5.25 -12.07
N PHE A 250 -9.93 -4.59 -11.62
CA PHE A 250 -9.85 -3.79 -10.39
C PHE A 250 -9.69 -2.30 -10.76
N PRO A 251 -10.76 -1.59 -11.15
CA PRO A 251 -10.66 -0.21 -11.60
C PRO A 251 -10.07 0.70 -10.51
N LEU A 252 -9.18 1.60 -10.92
CA LEU A 252 -8.54 2.55 -10.01
C LEU A 252 -9.50 3.68 -9.65
N GLY A 253 -9.44 4.15 -8.41
CA GLY A 253 -10.27 5.28 -7.98
C GLY A 253 -10.29 5.47 -6.47
N ILE A 254 -10.99 6.51 -6.06
CA ILE A 254 -11.42 6.73 -4.69
C ILE A 254 -12.86 6.22 -4.60
N PHE A 255 -13.10 5.24 -3.74
CA PHE A 255 -14.41 4.59 -3.55
C PHE A 255 -15.19 5.23 -2.40
N LYS A 256 -14.46 5.77 -1.42
CA LYS A 256 -15.05 6.53 -0.31
C LYS A 256 -14.09 7.61 0.18
N GLU A 257 -14.58 8.78 0.43
CA GLU A 257 -13.86 9.87 1.08
C GLU A 257 -14.83 10.66 1.94
N ARG A 258 -14.73 10.51 3.26
CA ARG A 258 -15.53 11.24 4.24
C ARG A 258 -15.03 12.69 4.33
N LYS A 259 -15.97 13.62 4.43
CA LYS A 259 -15.69 15.06 4.64
C LYS A 259 -15.95 15.42 6.09
N MET A 260 -15.26 16.43 6.61
CA MET A 260 -15.52 16.95 7.97
C MET A 260 -16.99 17.38 8.17
N ALA A 261 -17.65 17.88 7.13
CA ALA A 261 -19.07 18.24 7.17
C ALA A 261 -20.01 17.04 7.41
N ASP A 262 -19.56 15.82 7.23
CA ASP A 262 -20.37 14.61 7.43
C ASP A 262 -20.48 14.21 8.92
N TYR A 263 -19.80 14.97 9.83
CA TYR A 263 -19.86 14.78 11.30
C TYR A 263 -20.79 15.77 12.02
N LEU A 264 -21.34 16.75 11.28
CA LEU A 264 -22.26 17.77 11.80
C LEU A 264 -23.70 17.47 11.41
#